data_6cf2a3250753e19203ac8c25adf7a579
#
_entry.id   6cf2a3250753e19203ac8c25adf7a579
#
_cell.length_a   1.000
_cell.length_b   1.000
_cell.length_c   1.000
_cell.angle_alpha   90.00
_cell.angle_beta   90.00
_cell.angle_gamma   90.00
#
_symmetry.space_group_name_H-M   'P 1'
#
loop_
_entity.id
_entity.type
_entity.pdbx_description
1 polymer ?
#
loop_
_entity_poly.entity_id
_entity_poly.type
_entity_poly.pdbx_seq_one_letter_code
_entity_poly.pdbx_strand_id
1 'polypeptide(L)'
;MSARFADAFWPPADELAEAAGRIRARLGDWPRGAAPWRLCLAAPELPADGDVLIVSSGDRAGQARASAVSRPASPDAVAIEFDERSAVLHAAGARHALDAAHPLADDWIAALAAFIDCGFAPLDALVLALAWRDGDETLDGDPWPVDAARFPRIAGLPAAPEPAFAPCPARLGLYPVVPDADWVERVLDCGARTVQLRVKGAPPELLRREIARAVAAGRRYPDARVFINDHWQIAADEDAYGVHLGQEDLETADLAAIARAGLRLGLSSHGYYEMLRALHERPSYLALGPVFATATKAVVAPPQGLARIARYARFASARAPLVAIGGVGLEALPAVLATGVGSVAVVSAVTGAADYRAALVALQQCFAGEFDNR
;
A
#
# COMPACT_ATOMS: atom_id res chain seq x y z
N MET A 1 -22.38 24.35 -2.46
CA MET A 1 -21.66 23.05 -2.43
C MET A 1 -21.85 22.22 -3.71
N SER A 2 -22.93 22.43 -4.47
CA SER A 2 -23.22 21.71 -5.75
C SER A 2 -22.20 21.98 -6.88
N ALA A 3 -21.60 23.17 -6.95
CA ALA A 3 -20.70 23.55 -8.06
C ALA A 3 -19.40 22.72 -8.15
N ARG A 4 -19.03 21.97 -7.11
CA ARG A 4 -17.75 21.25 -7.06
C ARG A 4 -17.70 20.04 -7.98
N PHE A 5 -18.82 19.35 -8.18
CA PHE A 5 -18.94 18.15 -9.00
C PHE A 5 -19.78 18.38 -10.26
N ALA A 6 -20.09 19.62 -10.64
CA ALA A 6 -20.93 19.94 -11.79
C ALA A 6 -20.37 19.35 -13.11
N ASP A 7 -19.03 19.40 -13.26
CA ASP A 7 -18.33 18.91 -14.44
C ASP A 7 -17.68 17.53 -14.23
N ALA A 8 -17.96 16.86 -13.09
CA ALA A 8 -17.36 15.58 -12.74
C ALA A 8 -17.99 14.39 -13.47
N PHE A 9 -19.16 14.57 -14.08
CA PHE A 9 -19.93 13.51 -14.74
C PHE A 9 -20.23 13.86 -16.21
N TRP A 10 -20.15 12.82 -17.07
CA TRP A 10 -20.53 12.92 -18.48
C TRP A 10 -21.44 11.75 -18.89
N PRO A 11 -22.65 12.00 -19.45
CA PRO A 11 -23.30 13.31 -19.49
C PRO A 11 -23.55 13.88 -18.08
N PRO A 12 -23.87 15.19 -17.94
CA PRO A 12 -24.15 15.78 -16.64
C PRO A 12 -25.21 14.98 -15.86
N ALA A 13 -24.97 14.76 -14.55
CA ALA A 13 -25.83 13.97 -13.67
C ALA A 13 -25.94 14.66 -12.30
N ASP A 14 -26.91 15.58 -12.18
CA ASP A 14 -27.05 16.48 -11.02
C ASP A 14 -27.22 15.69 -9.71
N GLU A 15 -28.01 14.63 -9.70
CA GLU A 15 -28.24 13.80 -8.50
C GLU A 15 -26.94 13.13 -8.01
N LEU A 16 -26.12 12.61 -8.94
CA LEU A 16 -24.81 12.04 -8.59
C LEU A 16 -23.82 13.11 -8.12
N ALA A 17 -23.83 14.28 -8.75
CA ALA A 17 -22.99 15.40 -8.36
C ALA A 17 -23.33 15.91 -6.94
N GLU A 18 -24.61 15.99 -6.60
CA GLU A 18 -25.07 16.34 -5.26
C GLU A 18 -24.70 15.26 -4.23
N ALA A 19 -24.91 13.97 -4.56
CA ALA A 19 -24.54 12.87 -3.69
C ALA A 19 -23.02 12.84 -3.44
N ALA A 20 -22.20 12.96 -4.49
CA ALA A 20 -20.75 13.07 -4.37
C ALA A 20 -20.32 14.25 -3.49
N GLY A 21 -20.98 15.39 -3.64
CA GLY A 21 -20.76 16.57 -2.81
C GLY A 21 -21.06 16.32 -1.33
N ARG A 22 -22.15 15.62 -1.01
CA ARG A 22 -22.50 15.23 0.37
C ARG A 22 -21.49 14.26 0.96
N ILE A 23 -21.13 13.21 0.23
CA ILE A 23 -20.12 12.23 0.66
C ILE A 23 -18.79 12.92 0.88
N ARG A 24 -18.33 13.74 -0.06
CA ARG A 24 -17.06 14.46 0.03
C ARG A 24 -16.99 15.38 1.24
N ALA A 25 -18.09 16.05 1.57
CA ALA A 25 -18.18 16.91 2.76
C ALA A 25 -18.05 16.11 4.06
N ARG A 26 -18.62 14.90 4.11
CA ARG A 26 -18.48 13.99 5.27
C ARG A 26 -17.08 13.46 5.44
N LEU A 27 -16.32 13.23 4.33
CA LEU A 27 -14.92 12.80 4.39
C LEU A 27 -13.98 13.84 5.03
N GLY A 28 -14.46 15.06 5.27
CA GLY A 28 -13.73 16.11 5.98
C GLY A 28 -12.76 16.90 5.10
N ASP A 29 -11.83 17.61 5.75
CA ASP A 29 -10.82 18.41 5.08
C ASP A 29 -9.71 17.51 4.52
N TRP A 30 -9.87 17.15 3.26
CA TRP A 30 -8.96 16.29 2.53
C TRP A 30 -8.43 17.02 1.29
N PRO A 31 -7.11 16.97 1.02
CA PRO A 31 -6.53 17.64 -0.15
C PRO A 31 -7.17 17.11 -1.44
N ARG A 32 -7.35 18.01 -2.41
CA ARG A 32 -7.81 17.62 -3.74
C ARG A 32 -6.71 16.90 -4.50
N GLY A 33 -7.10 15.93 -5.33
CA GLY A 33 -6.27 15.42 -6.39
C GLY A 33 -5.87 16.53 -7.36
N ALA A 34 -4.61 16.57 -7.77
CA ALA A 34 -4.10 17.59 -8.68
C ALA A 34 -4.47 17.30 -10.15
N ALA A 35 -4.65 16.03 -10.53
CA ALA A 35 -4.98 15.63 -11.89
C ALA A 35 -6.46 15.86 -12.19
N PRO A 36 -6.81 16.32 -13.41
CA PRO A 36 -8.20 16.37 -13.85
C PRO A 36 -8.77 14.95 -13.93
N TRP A 37 -10.08 14.81 -13.69
CA TRP A 37 -10.79 13.55 -13.82
C TRP A 37 -12.26 13.80 -14.11
N ARG A 38 -12.92 12.83 -14.78
CA ARG A 38 -14.34 12.85 -15.08
C ARG A 38 -14.88 11.43 -15.18
N LEU A 39 -16.02 11.15 -14.54
CA LEU A 39 -16.71 9.86 -14.68
C LEU A 39 -17.66 9.91 -15.88
N CYS A 40 -17.40 9.06 -16.86
CA CYS A 40 -18.17 8.99 -18.09
C CYS A 40 -19.21 7.86 -17.99
N LEU A 41 -20.47 8.21 -17.74
CA LEU A 41 -21.61 7.28 -17.68
C LEU A 41 -22.08 6.85 -19.09
N ALA A 42 -21.60 7.54 -20.10
CA ALA A 42 -21.69 7.19 -21.51
C ALA A 42 -20.34 7.49 -22.16
N ALA A 43 -20.03 6.80 -23.26
CA ALA A 43 -18.77 7.05 -23.95
C ALA A 43 -18.76 8.46 -24.55
N PRO A 44 -17.80 9.32 -24.24
CA PRO A 44 -17.69 10.63 -24.82
C PRO A 44 -17.24 10.52 -26.30
N GLU A 45 -17.70 11.43 -27.16
CA GLU A 45 -17.27 11.48 -28.56
C GLU A 45 -15.76 11.82 -28.68
N LEU A 46 -15.28 12.67 -27.77
CA LEU A 46 -13.88 13.04 -27.63
C LEU A 46 -13.41 12.70 -26.22
N PRO A 47 -12.71 11.55 -26.03
CA PRO A 47 -12.09 11.22 -24.73
C PRO A 47 -11.05 12.27 -24.34
N ALA A 48 -11.01 12.59 -23.05
CA ALA A 48 -10.02 13.47 -22.45
C ALA A 48 -9.16 12.73 -21.43
N ASP A 49 -7.98 13.27 -21.16
CA ASP A 49 -7.14 12.75 -20.07
C ASP A 49 -7.90 12.82 -18.74
N GLY A 50 -7.85 11.74 -17.99
CA GLY A 50 -8.58 11.62 -16.73
C GLY A 50 -10.03 11.13 -16.86
N ASP A 51 -10.52 10.83 -18.06
CA ASP A 51 -11.80 10.17 -18.24
C ASP A 51 -11.79 8.74 -17.69
N VAL A 52 -12.78 8.41 -16.86
CA VAL A 52 -13.04 7.07 -16.34
C VAL A 52 -14.40 6.62 -16.87
N LEU A 53 -14.41 5.69 -17.81
CA LEU A 53 -15.64 5.15 -18.39
C LEU A 53 -16.32 4.18 -17.42
N ILE A 54 -17.59 4.40 -17.13
CA ILE A 54 -18.41 3.54 -16.24
C ILE A 54 -19.39 2.75 -17.11
N VAL A 55 -19.34 1.41 -17.02
CA VAL A 55 -20.10 0.50 -17.90
C VAL A 55 -20.80 -0.58 -17.08
N SER A 56 -22.12 -0.71 -17.23
CA SER A 56 -22.85 -1.84 -16.68
C SER A 56 -22.55 -3.13 -17.47
N SER A 57 -22.44 -4.25 -16.77
CA SER A 57 -22.25 -5.59 -17.38
C SER A 57 -23.37 -6.01 -18.34
N GLY A 58 -24.53 -5.36 -18.29
CA GLY A 58 -25.62 -5.53 -19.27
C GLY A 58 -25.43 -4.78 -20.59
N ASP A 59 -24.50 -3.82 -20.65
CA ASP A 59 -24.21 -3.03 -21.86
C ASP A 59 -23.07 -3.64 -22.68
N ARG A 60 -23.43 -4.48 -23.69
CA ARG A 60 -22.47 -5.13 -24.58
C ARG A 60 -21.58 -4.14 -25.38
N ALA A 61 -22.13 -3.00 -25.78
CA ALA A 61 -21.37 -2.00 -26.53
C ALA A 61 -20.36 -1.28 -25.62
N GLY A 62 -20.74 -0.96 -24.41
CA GLY A 62 -19.87 -0.42 -23.37
C GLY A 62 -18.76 -1.40 -22.98
N GLN A 63 -19.09 -2.69 -22.80
CA GLN A 63 -18.10 -3.75 -22.51
C GLN A 63 -17.05 -3.90 -23.60
N ALA A 64 -17.45 -3.85 -24.88
CA ALA A 64 -16.49 -3.89 -25.98
C ALA A 64 -15.51 -2.70 -25.94
N ARG A 65 -15.98 -1.51 -25.52
CA ARG A 65 -15.14 -0.32 -25.33
C ARG A 65 -14.25 -0.43 -24.10
N ALA A 66 -14.76 -0.90 -22.96
CA ALA A 66 -13.98 -1.13 -21.76
C ALA A 66 -12.85 -2.14 -22.02
N SER A 67 -13.16 -3.22 -22.71
CA SER A 67 -12.15 -4.20 -23.14
C SER A 67 -11.12 -3.62 -24.12
N ALA A 68 -11.48 -2.60 -24.93
CA ALA A 68 -10.54 -1.91 -25.80
C ALA A 68 -9.55 -1.02 -25.01
N VAL A 69 -9.95 -0.50 -23.85
CA VAL A 69 -9.09 0.28 -22.93
C VAL A 69 -7.95 -0.58 -22.36
N SER A 70 -8.16 -1.89 -22.21
CA SER A 70 -7.12 -2.84 -21.77
C SER A 70 -6.02 -3.09 -22.81
N ARG A 71 -6.10 -2.47 -24.02
CA ARG A 71 -5.07 -2.64 -25.05
C ARG A 71 -3.92 -1.66 -24.84
N PRO A 72 -2.67 -2.04 -25.11
CA PRO A 72 -1.48 -1.20 -24.91
C PRO A 72 -1.49 0.14 -25.66
N ALA A 73 -2.39 0.32 -26.63
CA ALA A 73 -2.49 1.53 -27.45
C ALA A 73 -3.17 2.73 -26.73
N SER A 74 -3.71 2.53 -25.53
CA SER A 74 -4.39 3.59 -24.76
C SER A 74 -3.94 3.56 -23.30
N PRO A 75 -2.68 3.91 -23.00
CA PRO A 75 -2.11 3.73 -21.66
C PRO A 75 -2.80 4.56 -20.57
N ASP A 76 -3.42 5.67 -20.94
CA ASP A 76 -4.04 6.62 -20.01
C ASP A 76 -5.56 6.42 -19.86
N ALA A 77 -6.16 5.55 -20.68
CA ALA A 77 -7.60 5.31 -20.62
C ALA A 77 -7.94 4.36 -19.46
N VAL A 78 -8.98 4.70 -18.71
CA VAL A 78 -9.51 3.92 -17.60
C VAL A 78 -10.97 3.58 -17.86
N ALA A 79 -11.37 2.32 -17.62
CA ALA A 79 -12.77 1.92 -17.64
C ALA A 79 -13.09 1.02 -16.45
N ILE A 80 -14.31 1.16 -15.92
CA ILE A 80 -14.83 0.33 -14.85
C ILE A 80 -16.10 -0.35 -15.37
N GLU A 81 -16.03 -1.68 -15.50
CA GLU A 81 -17.22 -2.52 -15.71
C GLU A 81 -17.76 -2.94 -14.35
N PHE A 82 -19.09 -2.96 -14.20
CA PHE A 82 -19.70 -3.37 -12.94
C PHE A 82 -20.99 -4.16 -13.12
N ASP A 83 -21.31 -4.98 -12.14
CA ASP A 83 -22.60 -5.60 -11.92
C ASP A 83 -23.07 -5.36 -10.46
N GLU A 84 -24.07 -6.08 -10.01
CA GLU A 84 -24.62 -5.90 -8.65
C GLU A 84 -23.61 -6.21 -7.53
N ARG A 85 -22.58 -7.02 -7.78
CA ARG A 85 -21.67 -7.55 -6.75
C ARG A 85 -20.20 -7.56 -7.16
N SER A 86 -19.89 -7.06 -8.33
CA SER A 86 -18.51 -7.02 -8.80
C SER A 86 -18.19 -5.74 -9.58
N ALA A 87 -16.93 -5.40 -9.62
CA ALA A 87 -16.41 -4.36 -10.51
C ALA A 87 -15.05 -4.76 -11.06
N VAL A 88 -14.80 -4.39 -12.32
CA VAL A 88 -13.54 -4.65 -13.01
C VAL A 88 -13.00 -3.33 -13.53
N LEU A 89 -11.85 -2.92 -13.04
CA LEU A 89 -11.14 -1.77 -13.56
C LEU A 89 -10.12 -2.20 -14.62
N HIS A 90 -10.20 -1.58 -15.77
CA HIS A 90 -9.26 -1.72 -16.89
C HIS A 90 -8.41 -0.45 -16.98
N ALA A 91 -7.09 -0.58 -16.87
CA ALA A 91 -6.15 0.54 -16.99
C ALA A 91 -4.77 0.05 -17.44
N ALA A 92 -4.07 0.82 -18.25
CA ALA A 92 -2.69 0.55 -18.67
C ALA A 92 -2.45 -0.89 -19.18
N GLY A 93 -3.42 -1.47 -19.87
CA GLY A 93 -3.35 -2.85 -20.36
C GLY A 93 -3.60 -3.95 -19.31
N ALA A 94 -3.84 -3.58 -18.06
CA ALA A 94 -4.13 -4.50 -16.96
C ALA A 94 -5.65 -4.55 -16.67
N ARG A 95 -6.07 -5.66 -16.02
CA ARG A 95 -7.44 -5.92 -15.58
C ARG A 95 -7.43 -6.22 -14.09
N HIS A 96 -8.15 -5.43 -13.31
CA HIS A 96 -8.28 -5.57 -11.86
C HIS A 96 -9.72 -5.90 -11.50
N ALA A 97 -9.99 -7.16 -11.20
CA ALA A 97 -11.33 -7.62 -10.84
C ALA A 97 -11.52 -7.65 -9.33
N LEU A 98 -12.64 -7.12 -8.88
CA LEU A 98 -13.01 -6.98 -7.48
C LEU A 98 -14.40 -7.58 -7.24
N ASP A 99 -14.50 -8.52 -6.30
CA ASP A 99 -15.76 -9.05 -5.81
C ASP A 99 -16.17 -8.23 -4.57
N ALA A 100 -17.27 -7.50 -4.67
CA ALA A 100 -17.78 -6.71 -3.56
C ALA A 100 -18.29 -7.64 -2.43
N ALA A 101 -18.00 -7.30 -1.18
CA ALA A 101 -18.45 -8.05 -0.02
C ALA A 101 -20.00 -8.08 0.10
N HIS A 102 -20.65 -7.02 -0.35
CA HIS A 102 -22.10 -6.83 -0.36
C HIS A 102 -22.55 -6.29 -1.73
N PRO A 103 -23.85 -6.35 -2.08
CA PRO A 103 -24.35 -5.64 -3.25
C PRO A 103 -23.90 -4.18 -3.26
N LEU A 104 -23.59 -3.64 -4.44
CA LEU A 104 -23.14 -2.26 -4.57
C LEU A 104 -24.21 -1.32 -3.99
N ALA A 105 -23.78 -0.31 -3.23
CA ALA A 105 -24.70 0.73 -2.74
C ALA A 105 -25.22 1.57 -3.93
N ASP A 106 -26.42 2.11 -3.84
CA ASP A 106 -27.00 2.92 -4.91
C ASP A 106 -26.15 4.18 -5.23
N ASP A 107 -25.39 4.66 -4.24
CA ASP A 107 -24.54 5.84 -4.33
C ASP A 107 -23.05 5.52 -4.57
N TRP A 108 -22.68 4.27 -4.90
CA TRP A 108 -21.28 3.87 -5.08
C TRP A 108 -20.51 4.68 -6.12
N ILE A 109 -21.18 5.11 -7.21
CA ILE A 109 -20.54 5.97 -8.24
C ILE A 109 -20.27 7.37 -7.68
N ALA A 110 -21.18 7.90 -6.86
CA ALA A 110 -20.98 9.16 -6.17
C ALA A 110 -19.84 9.06 -5.14
N ALA A 111 -19.74 7.93 -4.42
CA ALA A 111 -18.62 7.65 -3.52
C ALA A 111 -17.28 7.55 -4.29
N LEU A 112 -17.26 6.88 -5.44
CA LEU A 112 -16.10 6.82 -6.32
C LEU A 112 -15.62 8.24 -6.70
N ALA A 113 -16.54 9.11 -7.13
CA ALA A 113 -16.24 10.50 -7.45
C ALA A 113 -15.62 11.24 -6.24
N ALA A 114 -16.21 11.07 -5.05
CA ALA A 114 -15.72 11.70 -3.83
C ALA A 114 -14.29 11.23 -3.45
N PHE A 115 -13.98 9.95 -3.60
CA PHE A 115 -12.64 9.43 -3.31
C PHE A 115 -11.60 9.82 -4.37
N ILE A 116 -11.98 9.91 -5.65
CA ILE A 116 -11.09 10.46 -6.69
C ILE A 116 -10.80 11.94 -6.39
N ASP A 117 -11.81 12.75 -5.98
CA ASP A 117 -11.60 14.14 -5.58
C ASP A 117 -10.69 14.28 -4.34
N CYS A 118 -10.64 13.28 -3.47
CA CYS A 118 -9.64 13.16 -2.40
C CYS A 118 -8.23 12.80 -2.92
N GLY A 119 -8.03 12.69 -4.23
CA GLY A 119 -6.74 12.42 -4.86
C GLY A 119 -6.32 10.93 -4.84
N PHE A 120 -7.24 10.00 -4.57
CA PHE A 120 -6.96 8.58 -4.78
C PHE A 120 -6.96 8.25 -6.26
N ALA A 121 -6.03 7.38 -6.68
CA ALA A 121 -6.06 6.81 -8.02
C ALA A 121 -7.36 6.03 -8.26
N PRO A 122 -7.86 5.92 -9.49
CA PRO A 122 -9.15 5.26 -9.79
C PRO A 122 -9.31 3.87 -9.16
N LEU A 123 -8.25 3.06 -9.10
CA LEU A 123 -8.30 1.72 -8.51
C LEU A 123 -8.51 1.74 -6.99
N ASP A 124 -7.78 2.58 -6.27
CA ASP A 124 -7.97 2.74 -4.82
C ASP A 124 -9.30 3.41 -4.49
N ALA A 125 -9.71 4.40 -5.28
CA ALA A 125 -11.01 5.03 -5.15
C ALA A 125 -12.15 4.03 -5.36
N LEU A 126 -12.01 3.10 -6.33
CA LEU A 126 -12.96 2.01 -6.55
C LEU A 126 -13.03 1.07 -5.34
N VAL A 127 -11.89 0.65 -4.79
CA VAL A 127 -11.86 -0.18 -3.56
C VAL A 127 -12.61 0.48 -2.42
N LEU A 128 -12.39 1.79 -2.20
CA LEU A 128 -13.06 2.56 -1.17
C LEU A 128 -14.56 2.73 -1.45
N ALA A 129 -14.95 2.98 -2.70
CA ALA A 129 -16.34 3.12 -3.10
C ALA A 129 -17.13 1.82 -2.91
N LEU A 130 -16.51 0.65 -3.22
CA LEU A 130 -17.14 -0.65 -2.99
C LEU A 130 -17.30 -0.97 -1.49
N ALA A 131 -16.44 -0.43 -0.64
CA ALA A 131 -16.52 -0.55 0.82
C ALA A 131 -17.44 0.49 1.47
N TRP A 132 -17.76 1.58 0.76
CA TRP A 132 -18.58 2.69 1.26
C TRP A 132 -20.02 2.25 1.56
N ARG A 133 -20.58 2.82 2.65
CA ARG A 133 -22.01 2.75 2.95
C ARG A 133 -22.43 4.08 3.57
N ASP A 134 -23.52 4.65 3.08
CA ASP A 134 -24.10 5.85 3.70
C ASP A 134 -24.62 5.51 5.11
N GLY A 135 -24.41 6.41 6.05
CA GLY A 135 -24.74 6.17 7.46
C GLY A 135 -23.76 5.30 8.24
N ASP A 136 -22.69 4.81 7.60
CA ASP A 136 -21.65 4.04 8.26
C ASP A 136 -20.68 4.96 8.98
N GLU A 137 -21.04 5.32 10.19
CA GLU A 137 -20.17 6.07 11.08
C GLU A 137 -19.50 5.10 12.05
N THR A 138 -18.17 5.18 12.14
CA THR A 138 -17.44 4.50 13.21
C THR A 138 -17.84 5.10 14.55
N LEU A 139 -17.49 4.44 15.66
CA LEU A 139 -17.75 4.95 17.01
C LEU A 139 -17.24 6.38 17.23
N ASP A 140 -16.24 6.80 16.45
CA ASP A 140 -15.63 8.13 16.49
C ASP A 140 -16.29 9.12 15.52
N GLY A 141 -17.39 8.74 14.81
CA GLY A 141 -18.04 9.55 13.79
C GLY A 141 -17.21 9.71 12.49
N ASP A 142 -16.17 8.92 12.31
CA ASP A 142 -15.33 8.96 11.10
C ASP A 142 -15.99 8.17 9.96
N PRO A 143 -16.34 8.81 8.84
CA PRO A 143 -17.06 8.17 7.75
C PRO A 143 -16.19 7.29 6.83
N TRP A 144 -14.88 7.23 7.07
CA TRP A 144 -13.99 6.43 6.22
C TRP A 144 -14.21 4.93 6.39
N PRO A 145 -14.26 4.16 5.28
CA PRO A 145 -14.34 2.71 5.38
C PRO A 145 -13.14 2.14 6.12
N VAL A 146 -13.39 1.42 7.21
CA VAL A 146 -12.35 0.74 8.02
C VAL A 146 -12.70 -0.71 8.34
N ASP A 147 -13.98 -1.06 8.28
CA ASP A 147 -14.42 -2.44 8.51
C ASP A 147 -13.99 -3.35 7.38
N ALA A 148 -13.10 -4.26 7.69
CA ALA A 148 -12.55 -5.22 6.77
C ALA A 148 -13.57 -6.11 6.05
N ALA A 149 -14.67 -6.41 6.72
CA ALA A 149 -15.72 -7.26 6.15
C ALA A 149 -16.45 -6.59 4.98
N ARG A 150 -16.30 -5.27 4.83
CA ARG A 150 -16.92 -4.48 3.76
C ARG A 150 -16.04 -4.27 2.55
N PHE A 151 -14.73 -4.45 2.71
CA PHE A 151 -13.80 -4.28 1.59
C PHE A 151 -13.97 -5.41 0.57
N PRO A 152 -13.83 -5.09 -0.73
CA PRO A 152 -13.91 -6.10 -1.78
C PRO A 152 -12.75 -7.09 -1.68
N ARG A 153 -12.94 -8.25 -2.30
CA ARG A 153 -11.87 -9.23 -2.53
C ARG A 153 -11.35 -9.08 -3.95
N ILE A 154 -10.06 -9.27 -4.14
CA ILE A 154 -9.48 -9.34 -5.48
C ILE A 154 -9.83 -10.71 -6.05
N ALA A 155 -10.55 -10.72 -7.17
CA ALA A 155 -10.96 -11.96 -7.82
C ALA A 155 -9.77 -12.68 -8.47
N GLY A 156 -9.79 -14.01 -8.42
CA GLY A 156 -8.80 -14.84 -9.11
C GLY A 156 -7.44 -14.96 -8.45
N LEU A 157 -7.24 -14.42 -7.24
CA LEU A 157 -6.01 -14.69 -6.50
C LEU A 157 -5.94 -16.17 -6.10
N PRO A 158 -4.75 -16.81 -6.17
CA PRO A 158 -4.55 -18.16 -5.66
C PRO A 158 -4.79 -18.20 -4.15
N ALA A 159 -5.01 -19.38 -3.58
CA ALA A 159 -5.11 -19.52 -2.13
C ALA A 159 -3.80 -19.08 -1.46
N ALA A 160 -3.93 -18.40 -0.31
CA ALA A 160 -2.77 -18.01 0.49
C ALA A 160 -1.93 -19.24 0.88
N PRO A 161 -0.61 -19.10 1.03
CA PRO A 161 0.29 -20.22 1.33
C PRO A 161 -0.06 -20.99 2.60
N GLU A 162 0.13 -22.30 2.55
CA GLU A 162 0.14 -23.19 3.70
C GLU A 162 1.49 -23.95 3.75
N PRO A 163 2.17 -23.98 4.92
CA PRO A 163 1.81 -23.32 6.18
C PRO A 163 1.81 -21.79 6.06
N ALA A 164 1.21 -21.10 7.03
CA ALA A 164 1.28 -19.64 7.11
C ALA A 164 2.73 -19.18 7.40
N PHE A 165 3.06 -17.95 7.01
CA PHE A 165 4.35 -17.35 7.34
C PHE A 165 4.56 -17.23 8.86
N ALA A 166 5.80 -17.39 9.31
CA ALA A 166 6.13 -17.20 10.72
C ALA A 166 5.81 -15.75 11.15
N PRO A 167 5.23 -15.54 12.35
CA PRO A 167 4.80 -14.22 12.77
C PRO A 167 5.97 -13.31 13.12
N CYS A 168 5.77 -12.01 12.93
CA CYS A 168 6.60 -10.95 13.48
C CYS A 168 6.03 -10.46 14.83
N PRO A 169 6.84 -9.81 15.68
CA PRO A 169 6.32 -9.02 16.78
C PRO A 169 5.35 -7.95 16.26
N ALA A 170 4.35 -7.58 17.06
CA ALA A 170 3.38 -6.54 16.71
C ALA A 170 4.06 -5.20 16.34
N ARG A 171 5.23 -4.93 16.91
CA ARG A 171 6.07 -3.78 16.62
C ARG A 171 7.49 -4.21 16.28
N LEU A 172 7.97 -3.85 15.11
CA LEU A 172 9.35 -4.04 14.68
C LEU A 172 10.27 -2.88 15.12
N GLY A 173 9.68 -1.75 15.52
CA GLY A 173 10.39 -0.57 15.99
C GLY A 173 11.12 0.19 14.89
N LEU A 174 12.32 0.70 15.20
CA LEU A 174 13.19 1.32 14.20
C LEU A 174 13.75 0.24 13.27
N TYR A 175 13.61 0.48 11.97
CA TYR A 175 13.92 -0.50 10.92
C TYR A 175 14.85 0.11 9.85
N PRO A 176 16.18 0.20 10.08
CA PRO A 176 17.13 0.62 9.06
C PRO A 176 17.12 -0.31 7.85
N VAL A 177 17.07 0.27 6.63
CA VAL A 177 17.29 -0.42 5.36
C VAL A 177 18.64 0.00 4.82
N VAL A 178 19.55 -0.94 4.66
CA VAL A 178 20.99 -0.69 4.46
C VAL A 178 21.56 -1.44 3.25
N PRO A 179 22.61 -0.92 2.60
CA PRO A 179 23.06 -1.42 1.30
C PRO A 179 23.97 -2.63 1.33
N ASP A 180 24.63 -2.95 2.45
CA ASP A 180 25.63 -4.00 2.57
C ASP A 180 25.72 -4.59 3.99
N ALA A 181 26.46 -5.67 4.15
CA ALA A 181 26.63 -6.37 5.42
C ALA A 181 27.43 -5.55 6.46
N ASP A 182 28.34 -4.70 6.03
CA ASP A 182 29.08 -3.81 6.95
C ASP A 182 28.12 -2.84 7.65
N TRP A 183 27.14 -2.33 6.91
CA TRP A 183 26.09 -1.52 7.49
C TRP A 183 25.14 -2.30 8.41
N VAL A 184 24.83 -3.58 8.06
CA VAL A 184 24.05 -4.44 8.97
C VAL A 184 24.77 -4.59 10.31
N GLU A 185 26.07 -4.89 10.30
CA GLU A 185 26.88 -5.00 11.52
C GLU A 185 26.86 -3.68 12.32
N ARG A 186 27.12 -2.53 11.67
CA ARG A 186 27.14 -1.20 12.31
C ARG A 186 25.81 -0.86 13.00
N VAL A 187 24.67 -1.11 12.37
CA VAL A 187 23.37 -0.74 12.97
C VAL A 187 23.00 -1.70 14.10
N LEU A 188 23.35 -2.99 14.01
CA LEU A 188 23.16 -3.96 15.09
C LEU A 188 24.05 -3.61 16.30
N ASP A 189 25.32 -3.25 16.10
CA ASP A 189 26.24 -2.81 17.14
C ASP A 189 25.73 -1.54 17.87
N CYS A 190 24.97 -0.68 17.18
CA CYS A 190 24.32 0.49 17.75
C CYS A 190 22.95 0.22 18.40
N GLY A 191 22.56 -1.07 18.55
CA GLY A 191 21.34 -1.44 19.26
C GLY A 191 20.09 -1.56 18.39
N ALA A 192 20.14 -1.33 17.08
CA ALA A 192 19.01 -1.69 16.20
C ALA A 192 18.80 -3.21 16.26
N ARG A 193 17.53 -3.63 16.25
CA ARG A 193 17.17 -5.05 16.31
C ARG A 193 16.39 -5.53 15.09
N THR A 194 15.83 -4.65 14.32
CA THR A 194 15.27 -4.96 12.99
C THR A 194 16.08 -4.24 11.94
N VAL A 195 16.53 -4.95 10.90
CA VAL A 195 17.33 -4.37 9.81
C VAL A 195 16.99 -5.09 8.51
N GLN A 196 17.00 -4.37 7.39
CA GLN A 196 16.87 -4.95 6.06
C GLN A 196 18.17 -4.73 5.27
N LEU A 197 18.74 -5.83 4.78
CA LEU A 197 19.80 -5.79 3.79
C LEU A 197 19.19 -5.63 2.40
N ARG A 198 19.54 -4.54 1.70
CA ARG A 198 19.05 -4.23 0.36
C ARG A 198 20.21 -3.95 -0.57
N VAL A 199 20.85 -5.01 -1.04
CA VAL A 199 21.95 -4.95 -2.02
C VAL A 199 21.36 -4.71 -3.41
N LYS A 200 21.94 -3.79 -4.17
CA LYS A 200 21.53 -3.49 -5.55
C LYS A 200 22.69 -3.65 -6.52
N GLY A 201 22.41 -4.29 -7.66
CA GLY A 201 23.33 -4.36 -8.80
C GLY A 201 24.62 -5.15 -8.51
N ALA A 202 24.65 -6.00 -7.48
CA ALA A 202 25.81 -6.82 -7.18
C ALA A 202 25.85 -8.10 -8.04
N PRO A 203 27.05 -8.57 -8.43
CA PRO A 203 27.21 -9.91 -9.01
C PRO A 203 26.72 -11.00 -8.05
N PRO A 204 26.23 -12.16 -8.55
CA PRO A 204 25.63 -13.22 -7.74
C PRO A 204 26.52 -13.69 -6.57
N GLU A 205 27.82 -13.86 -6.78
CA GLU A 205 28.77 -14.30 -5.76
C GLU A 205 28.93 -13.26 -4.63
N LEU A 206 28.98 -11.99 -4.98
CA LEU A 206 29.04 -10.91 -3.99
C LEU A 206 27.73 -10.83 -3.22
N LEU A 207 26.59 -10.91 -3.90
CA LEU A 207 25.27 -10.88 -3.30
C LEU A 207 25.10 -12.00 -2.26
N ARG A 208 25.45 -13.25 -2.62
CA ARG A 208 25.39 -14.39 -1.69
C ARG A 208 26.29 -14.16 -0.46
N ARG A 209 27.49 -13.67 -0.66
CA ARG A 209 28.42 -13.36 0.43
C ARG A 209 27.88 -12.26 1.37
N GLU A 210 27.31 -11.19 0.81
CA GLU A 210 26.72 -10.12 1.61
C GLU A 210 25.52 -10.61 2.43
N ILE A 211 24.66 -11.45 1.84
CA ILE A 211 23.52 -12.05 2.54
C ILE A 211 23.99 -12.97 3.66
N ALA A 212 24.92 -13.89 3.38
CA ALA A 212 25.47 -14.81 4.39
C ALA A 212 26.11 -14.06 5.57
N ARG A 213 26.88 -12.99 5.29
CA ARG A 213 27.49 -12.14 6.33
C ARG A 213 26.43 -11.42 7.16
N ALA A 214 25.42 -10.85 6.53
CA ALA A 214 24.35 -10.13 7.23
C ALA A 214 23.55 -11.07 8.15
N VAL A 215 23.23 -12.27 7.67
CA VAL A 215 22.55 -13.30 8.49
C VAL A 215 23.43 -13.73 9.66
N ALA A 216 24.73 -13.99 9.41
CA ALA A 216 25.68 -14.33 10.46
C ALA A 216 25.85 -13.19 11.50
N ALA A 217 25.82 -11.94 11.06
CA ALA A 217 25.82 -10.78 11.96
C ALA A 217 24.57 -10.76 12.85
N GLY A 218 23.40 -11.02 12.27
CA GLY A 218 22.14 -11.12 13.04
C GLY A 218 22.18 -12.18 14.13
N ARG A 219 22.75 -13.34 13.85
CA ARG A 219 22.86 -14.46 14.81
C ARG A 219 23.69 -14.14 16.08
N ARG A 220 24.49 -13.08 16.06
CA ARG A 220 25.24 -12.61 17.24
C ARG A 220 24.35 -11.94 18.28
N TYR A 221 23.11 -11.57 17.90
CA TYR A 221 22.17 -10.86 18.76
C TYR A 221 20.84 -11.66 18.83
N PRO A 222 20.41 -12.13 20.02
CA PRO A 222 19.25 -13.02 20.16
C PRO A 222 17.95 -12.44 19.59
N ASP A 223 17.78 -11.12 19.65
CA ASP A 223 16.56 -10.42 19.24
C ASP A 223 16.67 -9.78 17.83
N ALA A 224 17.77 -10.03 17.13
CA ALA A 224 17.96 -9.43 15.80
C ALA A 224 17.05 -10.08 14.75
N ARG A 225 16.52 -9.23 13.88
CA ARG A 225 15.63 -9.56 12.78
C ARG A 225 16.23 -9.02 11.49
N VAL A 226 17.00 -9.86 10.81
CA VAL A 226 17.65 -9.50 9.55
C VAL A 226 16.76 -9.96 8.41
N PHE A 227 16.12 -9.01 7.73
CA PHE A 227 15.36 -9.26 6.51
C PHE A 227 16.23 -9.05 5.28
N ILE A 228 16.04 -9.93 4.29
CA ILE A 228 16.71 -9.82 2.98
C ILE A 228 15.71 -9.27 1.96
N ASN A 229 16.10 -8.23 1.22
CA ASN A 229 15.26 -7.66 0.18
C ASN A 229 15.33 -8.50 -1.10
N ASP A 230 14.19 -8.85 -1.71
CA ASP A 230 13.98 -9.54 -3.00
C ASP A 230 14.53 -10.96 -3.09
N HIS A 231 15.73 -11.23 -2.64
CA HIS A 231 16.50 -12.47 -2.88
C HIS A 231 16.11 -13.64 -1.95
N TRP A 232 14.84 -14.05 -2.03
CA TRP A 232 14.26 -15.03 -1.11
C TRP A 232 14.90 -16.42 -1.16
N GLN A 233 15.40 -16.87 -2.36
CA GLN A 233 16.07 -18.16 -2.48
C GLN A 233 17.36 -18.20 -1.63
N ILE A 234 18.18 -17.15 -1.76
CA ILE A 234 19.42 -17.05 -0.96
C ILE A 234 19.09 -16.85 0.51
N ALA A 235 18.06 -16.08 0.83
CA ALA A 235 17.59 -15.90 2.20
C ALA A 235 17.16 -17.23 2.85
N ALA A 236 16.52 -18.13 2.08
CA ALA A 236 16.16 -19.47 2.53
C ALA A 236 17.39 -20.38 2.69
N ASP A 237 18.31 -20.36 1.73
CA ASP A 237 19.57 -21.14 1.79
C ASP A 237 20.41 -20.77 3.03
N GLU A 238 20.43 -19.49 3.41
CA GLU A 238 21.20 -18.97 4.54
C GLU A 238 20.44 -18.98 5.88
N ASP A 239 19.20 -19.49 5.91
CA ASP A 239 18.33 -19.51 7.10
C ASP A 239 18.20 -18.10 7.72
N ALA A 240 17.83 -17.11 6.91
CA ALA A 240 17.60 -15.74 7.32
C ALA A 240 16.35 -15.63 8.22
N TYR A 241 16.20 -14.53 8.95
CA TYR A 241 15.01 -14.27 9.75
C TYR A 241 13.75 -14.11 8.88
N GLY A 242 13.88 -13.50 7.70
CA GLY A 242 12.79 -13.29 6.77
C GLY A 242 13.23 -12.58 5.48
N VAL A 243 12.26 -12.35 4.63
CA VAL A 243 12.42 -11.67 3.34
C VAL A 243 11.41 -10.53 3.21
N HIS A 244 11.79 -9.49 2.47
CA HIS A 244 10.89 -8.39 2.10
C HIS A 244 10.75 -8.34 0.59
N LEU A 245 9.51 -8.33 0.08
CA LEU A 245 9.18 -8.32 -1.33
C LEU A 245 8.31 -7.10 -1.70
N GLY A 246 8.46 -6.62 -2.92
CA GLY A 246 7.55 -5.65 -3.54
C GLY A 246 6.34 -6.31 -4.19
N GLN A 247 5.43 -5.48 -4.73
CA GLN A 247 4.24 -5.97 -5.46
C GLN A 247 4.59 -6.72 -6.75
N GLU A 248 5.67 -6.31 -7.42
CA GLU A 248 6.15 -6.97 -8.65
C GLU A 248 6.69 -8.37 -8.37
N ASP A 249 7.33 -8.56 -7.20
CA ASP A 249 7.90 -9.84 -6.80
C ASP A 249 6.83 -10.90 -6.51
N LEU A 250 5.61 -10.47 -6.10
CA LEU A 250 4.49 -11.39 -5.85
C LEU A 250 4.06 -12.21 -7.09
N GLU A 251 4.40 -11.76 -8.29
CA GLU A 251 4.06 -12.47 -9.53
C GLU A 251 5.02 -13.61 -9.83
N THR A 252 6.23 -13.57 -9.27
CA THR A 252 7.32 -14.49 -9.60
C THR A 252 7.85 -15.28 -8.41
N ALA A 253 7.61 -14.83 -7.17
CA ALA A 253 8.08 -15.51 -5.98
C ALA A 253 7.25 -16.76 -5.66
N ASP A 254 7.92 -17.87 -5.32
CA ASP A 254 7.25 -19.03 -4.73
C ASP A 254 6.98 -18.79 -3.24
N LEU A 255 5.82 -18.16 -2.96
CA LEU A 255 5.41 -17.83 -1.58
C LEU A 255 5.28 -19.09 -0.72
N ALA A 256 4.88 -20.22 -1.29
CA ALA A 256 4.78 -21.49 -0.57
C ALA A 256 6.16 -22.02 -0.18
N ALA A 257 7.17 -21.86 -1.03
CA ALA A 257 8.56 -22.21 -0.69
C ALA A 257 9.12 -21.31 0.42
N ILE A 258 8.85 -20.00 0.38
CA ILE A 258 9.22 -19.04 1.43
C ILE A 258 8.60 -19.46 2.78
N ALA A 259 7.31 -19.80 2.79
CA ALA A 259 6.61 -20.24 4.00
C ALA A 259 7.14 -21.57 4.53
N ARG A 260 7.39 -22.56 3.65
CA ARG A 260 7.99 -23.86 4.04
C ARG A 260 9.41 -23.73 4.58
N ALA A 261 10.18 -22.74 4.11
CA ALA A 261 11.49 -22.43 4.67
C ALA A 261 11.43 -21.77 6.06
N GLY A 262 10.22 -21.49 6.59
CA GLY A 262 10.05 -20.84 7.89
C GLY A 262 10.37 -19.34 7.90
N LEU A 263 10.59 -18.75 6.72
CA LEU A 263 10.89 -17.33 6.59
C LEU A 263 9.65 -16.48 6.92
N ARG A 264 9.89 -15.32 7.53
CA ARG A 264 8.90 -14.27 7.66
C ARG A 264 8.81 -13.49 6.36
N LEU A 265 7.60 -13.08 5.98
CA LEU A 265 7.35 -12.31 4.77
C LEU A 265 6.93 -10.89 5.10
N GLY A 266 7.70 -9.90 4.68
CA GLY A 266 7.28 -8.51 4.61
C GLY A 266 6.85 -8.14 3.20
N LEU A 267 5.75 -7.41 3.05
CA LEU A 267 5.26 -6.93 1.76
C LEU A 267 5.11 -5.42 1.74
N SER A 268 5.57 -4.77 0.65
CA SER A 268 5.32 -3.35 0.39
C SER A 268 3.91 -3.11 -0.14
N SER A 269 3.30 -1.96 0.19
CA SER A 269 2.07 -1.50 -0.43
C SER A 269 2.02 0.03 -0.51
N HIS A 270 1.35 0.54 -1.56
CA HIS A 270 1.27 1.95 -1.89
C HIS A 270 -0.18 2.49 -1.87
N GLY A 271 -1.17 1.64 -1.62
CA GLY A 271 -2.58 2.00 -1.61
C GLY A 271 -3.49 0.86 -1.17
N TYR A 272 -4.80 1.09 -1.20
CA TYR A 272 -5.79 0.12 -0.71
C TYR A 272 -5.80 -1.19 -1.51
N TYR A 273 -5.72 -1.11 -2.84
CA TYR A 273 -5.71 -2.31 -3.67
C TYR A 273 -4.50 -3.20 -3.37
N GLU A 274 -3.31 -2.61 -3.30
CA GLU A 274 -2.10 -3.34 -2.97
C GLU A 274 -2.11 -3.88 -1.54
N MET A 275 -2.71 -3.15 -0.58
CA MET A 275 -2.93 -3.66 0.77
C MET A 275 -3.85 -4.89 0.78
N LEU A 276 -4.95 -4.87 0.02
CA LEU A 276 -5.83 -6.04 -0.10
C LEU A 276 -5.09 -7.24 -0.68
N ARG A 277 -4.30 -7.03 -1.75
CA ARG A 277 -3.47 -8.07 -2.38
C ARG A 277 -2.45 -8.64 -1.38
N ALA A 278 -1.73 -7.77 -0.69
CA ALA A 278 -0.73 -8.19 0.29
C ALA A 278 -1.35 -8.91 1.49
N LEU A 279 -2.46 -8.40 2.04
CA LEU A 279 -3.14 -9.00 3.19
C LEU A 279 -3.80 -10.35 2.86
N HIS A 280 -4.14 -10.60 1.59
CA HIS A 280 -4.59 -11.91 1.12
C HIS A 280 -3.52 -12.99 1.39
N GLU A 281 -2.24 -12.66 1.19
CA GLU A 281 -1.12 -13.57 1.42
C GLU A 281 -0.78 -13.78 2.91
N ARG A 282 -1.45 -13.09 3.83
CA ARG A 282 -1.21 -13.14 5.29
C ARG A 282 0.26 -12.91 5.67
N PRO A 283 0.86 -11.77 5.25
CA PRO A 283 2.28 -11.51 5.48
C PRO A 283 2.60 -11.35 6.96
N SER A 284 3.85 -11.54 7.32
CA SER A 284 4.34 -11.33 8.69
C SER A 284 4.34 -9.86 9.10
N TYR A 285 4.47 -8.95 8.14
CA TYR A 285 4.24 -7.52 8.29
C TYR A 285 3.94 -6.85 6.95
N LEU A 286 3.30 -5.68 7.00
CA LEU A 286 2.99 -4.84 5.84
C LEU A 286 3.73 -3.51 5.92
N ALA A 287 4.46 -3.14 4.86
CA ALA A 287 5.10 -1.85 4.73
C ALA A 287 4.23 -0.88 3.91
N LEU A 288 4.02 0.32 4.44
CA LEU A 288 3.16 1.36 3.90
C LEU A 288 4.01 2.56 3.45
N GLY A 289 3.92 2.94 2.18
CA GLY A 289 4.69 4.08 1.69
C GLY A 289 4.55 4.36 0.19
N PRO A 290 5.37 5.29 -0.33
CA PRO A 290 6.24 6.17 0.44
C PRO A 290 5.44 7.21 1.24
N VAL A 291 5.84 7.47 2.51
CA VAL A 291 5.17 8.52 3.31
C VAL A 291 5.42 9.88 2.71
N PHE A 292 6.69 10.19 2.45
CA PHE A 292 7.16 11.44 1.84
C PHE A 292 7.95 11.16 0.57
N ALA A 293 8.25 12.21 -0.19
CA ALA A 293 9.11 12.11 -1.37
C ALA A 293 10.48 11.52 -1.00
N THR A 294 11.00 10.62 -1.83
CA THR A 294 12.27 9.93 -1.58
C THR A 294 13.04 9.78 -2.89
N ALA A 295 14.37 9.97 -2.82
CA ALA A 295 15.28 9.72 -3.92
C ALA A 295 15.88 8.29 -3.91
N THR A 296 15.64 7.51 -2.85
CA THR A 296 16.33 6.23 -2.62
C THR A 296 15.82 5.09 -3.51
N LYS A 297 14.57 5.17 -3.92
CA LYS A 297 13.94 4.25 -4.89
C LYS A 297 13.12 5.08 -5.86
N ALA A 298 13.26 4.83 -7.16
CA ALA A 298 12.28 5.30 -8.13
C ALA A 298 10.96 4.56 -7.85
N VAL A 299 10.09 5.18 -7.08
CA VAL A 299 8.75 4.65 -6.78
C VAL A 299 7.78 5.33 -7.72
N VAL A 300 7.00 4.55 -8.45
CA VAL A 300 5.97 5.06 -9.36
C VAL A 300 4.82 5.71 -8.56
N ALA A 301 4.58 5.25 -7.32
CA ALA A 301 3.53 5.80 -6.47
C ALA A 301 3.91 7.16 -5.88
N PRO A 302 2.99 8.15 -5.88
CA PRO A 302 3.22 9.44 -5.24
C PRO A 302 3.32 9.29 -3.71
N PRO A 303 3.93 10.28 -3.02
CA PRO A 303 3.94 10.32 -1.56
C PRO A 303 2.53 10.25 -0.99
N GLN A 304 2.31 9.36 -0.01
CA GLN A 304 0.99 9.14 0.60
C GLN A 304 0.62 10.22 1.62
N GLY A 305 1.60 10.78 2.31
CA GLY A 305 1.38 11.73 3.39
C GLY A 305 0.79 11.09 4.66
N LEU A 306 0.86 11.82 5.77
CA LEU A 306 0.44 11.32 7.08
C LEU A 306 -1.05 10.96 7.13
N ALA A 307 -1.90 11.74 6.47
CA ALA A 307 -3.34 11.51 6.49
C ALA A 307 -3.71 10.14 5.88
N ARG A 308 -3.13 9.77 4.73
CA ARG A 308 -3.38 8.45 4.11
C ARG A 308 -2.78 7.32 4.95
N ILE A 309 -1.56 7.50 5.47
CA ILE A 309 -0.93 6.49 6.33
C ILE A 309 -1.80 6.23 7.57
N ALA A 310 -2.40 7.25 8.19
CA ALA A 310 -3.31 7.06 9.30
C ALA A 310 -4.57 6.26 8.91
N ARG A 311 -5.14 6.49 7.71
CA ARG A 311 -6.26 5.69 7.19
C ARG A 311 -5.87 4.25 6.91
N TYR A 312 -4.70 4.03 6.32
CA TYR A 312 -4.15 2.70 6.07
C TYR A 312 -3.89 1.94 7.38
N ALA A 313 -3.35 2.63 8.39
CA ALA A 313 -3.12 2.05 9.70
C ALA A 313 -4.42 1.61 10.37
N ARG A 314 -5.47 2.43 10.34
CA ARG A 314 -6.79 2.06 10.87
C ARG A 314 -7.39 0.84 10.18
N PHE A 315 -7.19 0.69 8.87
CA PHE A 315 -7.68 -0.44 8.09
C PHE A 315 -6.88 -1.73 8.35
N ALA A 316 -5.54 -1.65 8.44
CA ALA A 316 -4.67 -2.82 8.35
C ALA A 316 -4.08 -3.29 9.71
N SER A 317 -4.06 -2.45 10.75
CA SER A 317 -3.35 -2.75 12.02
C SER A 317 -3.84 -3.98 12.76
N ALA A 318 -5.13 -4.32 12.64
CA ALA A 318 -5.68 -5.54 13.24
C ALA A 318 -5.32 -6.83 12.48
N ARG A 319 -4.68 -6.73 11.30
CA ARG A 319 -4.39 -7.86 10.41
C ARG A 319 -2.92 -8.20 10.25
N ALA A 320 -2.07 -7.19 10.36
CA ALA A 320 -0.61 -7.36 10.27
C ALA A 320 0.11 -6.25 11.03
N PRO A 321 1.30 -6.51 11.57
CA PRO A 321 2.22 -5.47 12.01
C PRO A 321 2.50 -4.50 10.86
N LEU A 322 2.54 -3.19 11.14
CA LEU A 322 2.70 -2.15 10.13
C LEU A 322 4.06 -1.46 10.25
N VAL A 323 4.66 -1.19 9.09
CA VAL A 323 5.91 -0.43 8.97
C VAL A 323 5.69 0.72 8.00
N ALA A 324 5.82 1.96 8.43
CA ALA A 324 5.84 3.09 7.51
C ALA A 324 7.24 3.27 6.91
N ILE A 325 7.32 3.61 5.61
CA ILE A 325 8.58 3.80 4.89
C ILE A 325 8.50 4.92 3.85
N GLY A 326 9.63 5.51 3.53
CA GLY A 326 9.81 6.48 2.44
C GLY A 326 9.90 7.93 2.92
N GLY A 327 11.09 8.51 2.78
CA GLY A 327 11.37 9.91 3.11
C GLY A 327 11.28 10.27 4.59
N VAL A 328 11.25 9.30 5.50
CA VAL A 328 11.12 9.54 6.94
C VAL A 328 12.49 9.87 7.55
N GLY A 329 12.61 11.06 8.12
CA GLY A 329 13.74 11.52 8.91
C GLY A 329 13.37 11.70 10.40
N LEU A 330 14.36 12.08 11.21
CA LEU A 330 14.20 12.24 12.65
C LEU A 330 13.05 13.21 13.01
N GLU A 331 12.95 14.34 12.33
CA GLU A 331 11.94 15.37 12.60
C GLU A 331 10.52 14.90 12.33
N ALA A 332 10.34 14.07 11.29
CA ALA A 332 9.03 13.57 10.90
C ALA A 332 8.59 12.32 11.67
N LEU A 333 9.53 11.61 12.31
CA LEU A 333 9.29 10.32 12.93
C LEU A 333 8.17 10.33 13.98
N PRO A 334 8.08 11.32 14.92
CA PRO A 334 6.98 11.36 15.88
C PRO A 334 5.61 11.49 15.21
N ALA A 335 5.48 12.32 14.17
CA ALA A 335 4.23 12.48 13.43
C ALA A 335 3.85 11.22 12.64
N VAL A 336 4.83 10.47 12.12
CA VAL A 336 4.59 9.18 11.46
C VAL A 336 4.10 8.14 12.48
N LEU A 337 4.72 8.05 13.65
CA LEU A 337 4.28 7.14 14.72
C LEU A 337 2.86 7.48 15.20
N ALA A 338 2.51 8.76 15.30
CA ALA A 338 1.17 9.20 15.66
C ALA A 338 0.06 8.76 14.69
N THR A 339 0.40 8.30 13.48
CA THR A 339 -0.57 7.72 12.53
C THR A 339 -1.09 6.33 12.95
N GLY A 340 -0.48 5.72 13.97
CA GLY A 340 -0.84 4.38 14.47
C GLY A 340 -0.01 3.24 13.88
N VAL A 341 1.01 3.53 13.05
CA VAL A 341 2.00 2.52 12.64
C VAL A 341 2.91 2.16 13.80
N GLY A 342 3.15 0.89 14.04
CA GLY A 342 3.98 0.44 15.16
C GLY A 342 5.48 0.48 14.88
N SER A 343 5.90 0.74 13.62
CA SER A 343 7.30 0.65 13.20
C SER A 343 7.59 1.59 12.03
N VAL A 344 8.84 2.03 11.91
CA VAL A 344 9.25 2.93 10.84
C VAL A 344 10.58 2.48 10.24
N ALA A 345 10.58 2.27 8.92
CA ALA A 345 11.79 2.00 8.16
C ALA A 345 12.44 3.28 7.66
N VAL A 346 13.75 3.37 7.83
CA VAL A 346 14.57 4.51 7.44
C VAL A 346 15.76 4.07 6.58
N VAL A 347 16.18 4.92 5.64
CA VAL A 347 17.34 4.69 4.77
C VAL A 347 18.34 5.81 4.97
N SER A 348 18.19 6.92 4.25
CA SER A 348 19.12 8.05 4.26
C SER A 348 19.24 8.76 5.62
N ALA A 349 18.23 8.65 6.48
CA ALA A 349 18.30 9.18 7.86
C ALA A 349 19.42 8.50 8.67
N VAL A 350 19.87 7.32 8.28
CA VAL A 350 20.99 6.58 8.89
C VAL A 350 22.20 6.57 7.96
N THR A 351 22.06 6.06 6.74
CA THR A 351 23.20 5.86 5.82
C THR A 351 23.76 7.16 5.24
N GLY A 352 22.99 8.23 5.24
CA GLY A 352 23.41 9.58 4.81
C GLY A 352 23.79 10.53 5.95
N ALA A 353 23.69 10.09 7.21
CA ALA A 353 24.03 10.91 8.35
C ALA A 353 25.56 11.09 8.51
N ALA A 354 26.01 12.28 8.84
CA ALA A 354 27.42 12.55 9.13
C ALA A 354 27.92 11.73 10.32
N ASP A 355 27.07 11.56 11.33
CA ASP A 355 27.27 10.63 12.46
C ASP A 355 26.08 9.69 12.55
N TYR A 356 26.22 8.52 11.95
CA TYR A 356 25.17 7.51 11.95
C TYR A 356 24.86 6.95 13.34
N ARG A 357 25.84 6.94 14.26
CA ARG A 357 25.66 6.46 15.64
C ARG A 357 24.74 7.40 16.41
N ALA A 358 25.02 8.69 16.36
CA ALA A 358 24.17 9.71 16.96
C ALA A 358 22.76 9.71 16.34
N ALA A 359 22.66 9.56 15.01
CA ALA A 359 21.39 9.48 14.31
C ALA A 359 20.56 8.27 14.76
N LEU A 360 21.16 7.07 14.88
CA LEU A 360 20.48 5.86 15.36
C LEU A 360 19.98 6.02 16.80
N VAL A 361 20.80 6.59 17.69
CA VAL A 361 20.39 6.84 19.08
C VAL A 361 19.19 7.78 19.14
N ALA A 362 19.24 8.89 18.39
CA ALA A 362 18.14 9.86 18.35
C ALA A 362 16.84 9.26 17.78
N LEU A 363 16.95 8.47 16.70
CA LEU A 363 15.81 7.77 16.12
C LEU A 363 15.22 6.73 17.08
N GLN A 364 16.05 5.95 17.79
CA GLN A 364 15.59 4.96 18.76
C GLN A 364 14.86 5.60 19.96
N GLN A 365 15.30 6.79 20.40
CA GLN A 365 14.65 7.51 21.50
C GLN A 365 13.19 7.89 21.20
N CYS A 366 12.84 8.13 19.92
CA CYS A 366 11.46 8.40 19.54
C CYS A 366 10.51 7.20 19.81
N PHE A 367 11.05 5.97 19.82
CA PHE A 367 10.26 4.77 20.16
C PHE A 367 10.17 4.52 21.66
N ALA A 368 11.14 4.97 22.47
CA ALA A 368 11.15 4.73 23.92
C ALA A 368 10.03 5.50 24.66
N GLY A 369 9.65 6.70 24.18
CA GLY A 369 8.60 7.52 24.79
C GLY A 369 7.18 6.96 24.60
N GLU A 370 6.96 6.02 23.69
CA GLU A 370 5.65 5.39 23.48
C GLU A 370 5.40 4.15 24.38
N PHE A 371 6.43 3.64 25.03
CA PHE A 371 6.32 2.45 25.89
C PHE A 371 5.87 2.75 27.32
N ASP A 372 5.97 4.02 27.78
CA ASP A 372 5.62 4.42 29.15
C ASP A 372 4.15 4.86 29.32
N ASN A 373 3.36 4.95 28.26
CA ASN A 373 1.98 5.48 28.29
C ASN A 373 0.88 4.45 27.96
N ARG A 374 1.11 3.13 28.13
CA ARG A 374 0.04 2.11 28.01
C ARG A 374 0.10 1.05 29.08
#